data_ecf71b5ea4a68524b4cbc308858558f4
#
_entry.id   ecf71b5ea4a68524b4cbc308858558f4
#
_cell.length_a   1.000
_cell.length_b   1.000
_cell.length_c   1.000
_cell.angle_alpha   90.00
_cell.angle_beta   90.00
_cell.angle_gamma   90.00
#
_symmetry.space_group_name_H-M   'P 1'
#
loop_
_entity.id
_entity.type
_entity.pdbx_description
1 polymer ?
#
loop_
_entity_poly.entity_id
_entity_poly.type
_entity_poly.pdbx_seq_one_letter_code
_entity_poly.pdbx_strand_id
1 'polypeptide(L)'
;MRNFSHYLAAIAAFTIWGFFSLILRPLAHYAALDILFYRVFGSAVLMSVSVFFRLSVWKENKQLFMGLSGQDRRGVLFQLFGGGLFLTCNWFFYIYVVNNVSVKASAFAYLVCPVLTTVLAWAILKEWLTKGQWAAVLLSVIGCGILGFHHLVDLLYSIVIALSYALYLVIQRKNYGTDRFLLLSGQVIFSALLLLPFYPVYRGPVPAETRFYLTIGFIAVFLTIVPLFLNLYALKFLRSSTIGVLLNITPLVAFVLAVTFFEEKVDAQQVIAYSMIVLSVVLFNWFNPARRTPAVSNSNRGR
;
A
#
# COMPACT_ATOMS: atom_id res chain seq x y z
N MET A 1 -19.56 -1.73 -15.66
CA MET A 1 -18.54 -0.67 -15.82
C MET A 1 -18.01 -0.11 -14.50
N ARG A 2 -18.83 0.01 -13.42
CA ARG A 2 -18.42 0.63 -12.13
C ARG A 2 -17.27 -0.08 -11.37
N ASN A 3 -17.08 -1.39 -11.55
CA ASN A 3 -15.98 -2.12 -10.91
C ASN A 3 -14.65 -1.99 -11.66
N PHE A 4 -14.67 -1.69 -12.94
CA PHE A 4 -13.47 -1.60 -13.77
C PHE A 4 -12.55 -0.44 -13.36
N SER A 5 -13.13 0.73 -13.05
CA SER A 5 -12.37 1.90 -12.58
C SER A 5 -11.61 1.64 -11.27
N HIS A 6 -12.17 0.81 -10.36
CA HIS A 6 -11.51 0.47 -9.10
C HIS A 6 -10.36 -0.51 -9.30
N TYR A 7 -10.48 -1.45 -10.24
CA TYR A 7 -9.36 -2.31 -10.66
C TYR A 7 -8.26 -1.49 -11.31
N LEU A 8 -8.60 -0.56 -12.23
CA LEU A 8 -7.62 0.32 -12.86
C LEU A 8 -6.91 1.20 -11.83
N ALA A 9 -7.62 1.73 -10.83
CA ALA A 9 -7.02 2.52 -9.76
C ALA A 9 -6.01 1.70 -8.94
N ALA A 10 -6.34 0.46 -8.58
CA ALA A 10 -5.42 -0.42 -7.87
C ALA A 10 -4.19 -0.77 -8.72
N ILE A 11 -4.40 -1.15 -9.99
CA ILE A 11 -3.32 -1.46 -10.92
C ILE A 11 -2.41 -0.25 -11.10
N ALA A 12 -2.97 0.94 -11.33
CA ALA A 12 -2.21 2.18 -11.46
C ALA A 12 -1.38 2.48 -10.20
N ALA A 13 -1.98 2.36 -9.00
CA ALA A 13 -1.29 2.59 -7.73
C ALA A 13 -0.06 1.68 -7.58
N PHE A 14 -0.22 0.38 -7.83
CA PHE A 14 0.84 -0.60 -7.66
C PHE A 14 1.89 -0.54 -8.76
N THR A 15 1.50 -0.16 -9.98
CA THR A 15 2.44 0.13 -11.06
C THR A 15 3.29 1.36 -10.73
N ILE A 16 2.68 2.44 -10.25
CA ILE A 16 3.40 3.65 -9.81
C ILE A 16 4.43 3.31 -8.73
N TRP A 17 4.06 2.50 -7.74
CA TRP A 17 5.02 2.05 -6.71
C TRP A 17 6.11 1.13 -7.26
N GLY A 18 5.84 0.38 -8.32
CA GLY A 18 6.88 -0.43 -8.99
C GLY A 18 8.01 0.41 -9.59
N PHE A 19 7.74 1.66 -9.99
CA PHE A 19 8.74 2.61 -10.47
C PHE A 19 9.50 3.35 -9.34
N PHE A 20 9.20 3.06 -8.07
CA PHE A 20 9.77 3.78 -6.94
C PHE A 20 11.29 3.74 -6.91
N SER A 21 11.91 2.58 -7.18
CA SER A 21 13.36 2.42 -7.21
C SER A 21 14.05 3.32 -8.25
N LEU A 22 13.43 3.50 -9.42
CA LEU A 22 13.95 4.35 -10.48
C LEU A 22 14.02 5.82 -10.06
N ILE A 23 12.96 6.31 -9.40
CA ILE A 23 12.86 7.70 -8.96
C ILE A 23 13.71 7.95 -7.69
N LEU A 24 13.94 6.91 -6.88
CA LEU A 24 14.73 7.02 -5.65
C LEU A 24 16.24 7.03 -5.94
N ARG A 25 16.68 6.43 -7.05
CA ARG A 25 18.10 6.29 -7.41
C ARG A 25 18.92 7.59 -7.36
N PRO A 26 18.43 8.74 -7.86
CA PRO A 26 19.13 10.02 -7.75
C PRO A 26 19.38 10.49 -6.31
N LEU A 27 18.62 9.96 -5.34
CA LEU A 27 18.74 10.30 -3.92
C LEU A 27 19.52 9.25 -3.11
N ALA A 28 20.16 8.27 -3.76
CA ALA A 28 20.82 7.15 -3.08
C ALA A 28 21.99 7.58 -2.16
N HIS A 29 22.53 8.77 -2.36
CA HIS A 29 23.60 9.34 -1.52
C HIS A 29 23.09 10.03 -0.24
N TYR A 30 21.76 10.25 -0.11
CA TYR A 30 21.14 10.76 1.11
C TYR A 30 20.74 9.62 2.05
N ALA A 31 20.76 9.88 3.36
CA ALA A 31 20.27 8.91 4.33
C ALA A 31 18.78 8.62 4.08
N ALA A 32 18.40 7.34 4.12
CA ALA A 32 17.04 6.94 3.84
C ALA A 32 16.02 7.52 4.84
N LEU A 33 16.44 7.79 6.10
CA LEU A 33 15.61 8.48 7.09
C LEU A 33 15.33 9.92 6.69
N ASP A 34 16.30 10.65 6.11
CA ASP A 34 16.07 12.00 5.62
C ASP A 34 15.02 11.99 4.49
N ILE A 35 15.16 11.08 3.54
CA ILE A 35 14.17 10.89 2.48
C ILE A 35 12.78 10.63 3.06
N LEU A 36 12.68 9.80 4.12
CA LEU A 36 11.42 9.53 4.80
C LEU A 36 10.84 10.80 5.44
N PHE A 37 11.62 11.52 6.23
CA PHE A 37 11.16 12.71 6.94
C PHE A 37 10.66 13.76 5.96
N TYR A 38 11.49 14.15 4.99
CA TYR A 38 11.11 15.17 4.01
C TYR A 38 9.92 14.75 3.15
N ARG A 39 9.83 13.48 2.76
CA ARG A 39 8.70 12.94 2.01
C ARG A 39 7.39 13.02 2.82
N VAL A 40 7.42 12.56 4.08
CA VAL A 40 6.20 12.52 4.91
C VAL A 40 5.78 13.93 5.32
N PHE A 41 6.73 14.79 5.72
CA PHE A 41 6.44 16.18 6.07
C PHE A 41 5.93 16.96 4.85
N GLY A 42 6.58 16.81 3.70
CA GLY A 42 6.13 17.41 2.44
C GLY A 42 4.72 16.95 2.05
N SER A 43 4.44 15.65 2.15
CA SER A 43 3.10 15.10 1.91
C SER A 43 2.07 15.66 2.90
N ALA A 44 2.41 15.78 4.19
CA ALA A 44 1.52 16.33 5.21
C ALA A 44 1.19 17.79 4.96
N VAL A 45 2.17 18.60 4.56
CA VAL A 45 1.96 20.01 4.19
C VAL A 45 1.03 20.11 2.97
N LEU A 46 1.31 19.34 1.90
CA LEU A 46 0.48 19.34 0.68
C LEU A 46 -0.96 18.89 0.97
N MET A 47 -1.13 17.86 1.80
CA MET A 47 -2.45 17.38 2.21
C MET A 47 -3.18 18.43 3.07
N SER A 48 -2.50 19.09 4.01
CA SER A 48 -3.09 20.13 4.84
C SER A 48 -3.57 21.32 4.00
N VAL A 49 -2.76 21.75 3.03
CA VAL A 49 -3.13 22.81 2.07
C VAL A 49 -4.33 22.36 1.23
N SER A 50 -4.33 21.11 0.74
CA SER A 50 -5.44 20.57 -0.05
C SER A 50 -6.74 20.49 0.75
N VAL A 51 -6.68 20.14 2.04
CA VAL A 51 -7.85 20.13 2.94
C VAL A 51 -8.37 21.56 3.17
N PHE A 52 -7.47 22.55 3.31
CA PHE A 52 -7.85 23.94 3.46
C PHE A 52 -8.68 24.45 2.26
N PHE A 53 -8.33 24.05 1.04
CA PHE A 53 -9.13 24.40 -0.16
C PHE A 53 -10.43 23.56 -0.30
N ARG A 54 -10.65 22.56 0.55
CA ARG A 54 -11.83 21.67 0.53
C ARG A 54 -12.66 21.79 1.83
N LEU A 55 -12.78 22.97 2.38
CA LEU A 55 -13.47 23.20 3.66
C LEU A 55 -14.95 22.76 3.65
N SER A 56 -15.62 22.83 2.49
CA SER A 56 -17.01 22.33 2.35
C SER A 56 -17.07 20.82 2.62
N VAL A 57 -16.19 20.06 1.96
CA VAL A 57 -16.09 18.60 2.14
C VAL A 57 -15.71 18.24 3.59
N TRP A 58 -14.81 19.03 4.20
CA TRP A 58 -14.46 18.86 5.60
C TRP A 58 -15.66 19.08 6.55
N LYS A 59 -16.46 20.14 6.32
CA LYS A 59 -17.68 20.42 7.09
C LYS A 59 -18.71 19.29 6.95
N GLU A 60 -18.96 18.82 5.73
CA GLU A 60 -19.84 17.68 5.47
C GLU A 60 -19.39 16.42 6.20
N ASN A 61 -18.10 16.09 6.12
CA ASN A 61 -17.55 14.93 6.84
C ASN A 61 -17.63 15.09 8.37
N LYS A 62 -17.43 16.30 8.90
CA LYS A 62 -17.61 16.59 10.33
C LYS A 62 -19.06 16.35 10.76
N GLN A 63 -20.04 16.82 9.99
CA GLN A 63 -21.45 16.58 10.26
C GLN A 63 -21.78 15.08 10.18
N LEU A 64 -21.31 14.39 9.14
CA LEU A 64 -21.45 12.95 9.01
C LEU A 64 -20.86 12.24 10.24
N PHE A 65 -19.64 12.56 10.64
CA PHE A 65 -18.99 11.97 11.81
C PHE A 65 -19.79 12.19 13.10
N MET A 66 -20.35 13.40 13.29
CA MET A 66 -21.18 13.70 14.45
C MET A 66 -22.51 12.94 14.43
N GLY A 67 -23.04 12.58 13.27
CA GLY A 67 -24.26 11.77 13.10
C GLY A 67 -24.05 10.26 13.23
N LEU A 68 -22.80 9.76 13.22
CA LEU A 68 -22.51 8.34 13.35
C LEU A 68 -22.84 7.81 14.76
N SER A 69 -23.17 6.51 14.83
CA SER A 69 -23.25 5.79 16.11
C SER A 69 -21.89 5.82 16.85
N GLY A 70 -21.91 5.67 18.18
CA GLY A 70 -20.66 5.63 18.97
C GLY A 70 -19.69 4.53 18.51
N GLN A 71 -20.22 3.39 18.05
CA GLN A 71 -19.42 2.29 17.52
C GLN A 71 -18.77 2.66 16.19
N ASP A 72 -19.50 3.30 15.29
CA ASP A 72 -18.95 3.71 13.98
C ASP A 72 -17.96 4.87 14.13
N ARG A 73 -18.18 5.81 15.06
CA ARG A 73 -17.18 6.84 15.41
C ARG A 73 -15.86 6.23 15.84
N ARG A 74 -15.90 5.25 16.76
CA ARG A 74 -14.68 4.52 17.18
C ARG A 74 -14.02 3.84 15.97
N GLY A 75 -14.81 3.29 15.06
CA GLY A 75 -14.30 2.70 13.82
C GLY A 75 -13.59 3.70 12.91
N VAL A 76 -14.14 4.90 12.71
CA VAL A 76 -13.50 5.99 11.95
C VAL A 76 -12.20 6.45 12.62
N LEU A 77 -12.21 6.65 13.95
CA LEU A 77 -11.01 7.02 14.69
C LEU A 77 -9.94 5.93 14.62
N PHE A 78 -10.34 4.65 14.69
CA PHE A 78 -9.42 3.54 14.51
C PHE A 78 -8.84 3.48 13.09
N GLN A 79 -9.63 3.78 12.06
CA GLN A 79 -9.11 3.92 10.69
C GLN A 79 -8.12 5.09 10.56
N LEU A 80 -8.40 6.21 11.22
CA LEU A 80 -7.54 7.38 11.18
C LEU A 80 -6.20 7.12 11.90
N PHE A 81 -6.27 6.83 13.19
CA PHE A 81 -5.07 6.71 14.03
C PHE A 81 -4.35 5.36 13.82
N GLY A 82 -5.09 4.26 13.79
CA GLY A 82 -4.53 2.93 13.53
C GLY A 82 -3.99 2.83 12.10
N GLY A 83 -4.71 3.36 11.11
CA GLY A 83 -4.23 3.42 9.73
C GLY A 83 -2.96 4.26 9.61
N GLY A 84 -2.91 5.45 10.22
CA GLY A 84 -1.72 6.29 10.25
C GLY A 84 -0.55 5.64 10.97
N LEU A 85 -0.80 4.97 12.10
CA LEU A 85 0.23 4.22 12.84
C LEU A 85 0.82 3.08 12.00
N PHE A 86 -0.03 2.21 11.41
CA PHE A 86 0.46 1.10 10.59
C PHE A 86 1.18 1.57 9.34
N LEU A 87 0.75 2.68 8.74
CA LEU A 87 1.42 3.29 7.60
C LEU A 87 2.81 3.83 8.00
N THR A 88 2.90 4.51 9.15
CA THR A 88 4.17 5.01 9.70
C THR A 88 5.10 3.86 10.05
N CYS A 89 4.60 2.82 10.73
CA CYS A 89 5.36 1.61 11.05
C CYS A 89 5.89 0.93 9.78
N ASN A 90 5.05 0.80 8.75
CA ASN A 90 5.48 0.23 7.47
C ASN A 90 6.63 1.00 6.86
N TRP A 91 6.53 2.32 6.78
CA TRP A 91 7.58 3.17 6.24
C TRP A 91 8.87 3.13 7.07
N PHE A 92 8.73 3.18 8.40
CA PHE A 92 9.87 3.13 9.32
C PHE A 92 10.60 1.78 9.23
N PHE A 93 9.87 0.65 9.35
CA PHE A 93 10.48 -0.68 9.27
C PHE A 93 11.11 -0.93 7.91
N TYR A 94 10.46 -0.51 6.82
CA TYR A 94 11.03 -0.62 5.48
C TYR A 94 12.42 0.03 5.41
N ILE A 95 12.52 1.27 5.87
CA ILE A 95 13.76 2.04 5.82
C ILE A 95 14.79 1.49 6.80
N TYR A 96 14.37 1.11 8.01
CA TYR A 96 15.25 0.48 8.99
C TYR A 96 15.90 -0.78 8.40
N VAL A 97 15.12 -1.63 7.77
CA VAL A 97 15.59 -2.89 7.18
C VAL A 97 16.51 -2.63 5.98
N VAL A 98 16.19 -1.68 5.11
CA VAL A 98 17.07 -1.28 4.00
C VAL A 98 18.45 -0.85 4.49
N ASN A 99 18.49 -0.07 5.58
CA ASN A 99 19.76 0.51 6.06
C ASN A 99 20.57 -0.42 6.99
N ASN A 100 19.90 -1.26 7.77
CA ASN A 100 20.55 -2.00 8.85
C ASN A 100 20.57 -3.52 8.66
N VAL A 101 19.78 -4.04 7.69
CA VAL A 101 19.67 -5.49 7.47
C VAL A 101 20.05 -5.83 6.04
N SER A 102 19.15 -5.65 5.09
CA SER A 102 19.40 -5.84 3.67
C SER A 102 18.34 -5.22 2.77
N VAL A 103 18.76 -4.80 1.58
CA VAL A 103 17.81 -4.35 0.52
C VAL A 103 16.92 -5.52 0.06
N LYS A 104 17.47 -6.74 0.04
CA LYS A 104 16.69 -7.95 -0.31
C LYS A 104 15.53 -8.19 0.64
N ALA A 105 15.73 -8.05 1.97
CA ALA A 105 14.66 -8.20 2.95
C ALA A 105 13.51 -7.22 2.71
N SER A 106 13.80 -5.97 2.38
CA SER A 106 12.77 -4.98 2.07
C SER A 106 12.00 -5.30 0.78
N ALA A 107 12.66 -5.86 -0.23
CA ALA A 107 12.03 -6.31 -1.47
C ALA A 107 11.11 -7.52 -1.23
N PHE A 108 11.51 -8.48 -0.40
CA PHE A 108 10.67 -9.63 -0.03
C PHE A 108 9.37 -9.22 0.67
N ALA A 109 9.35 -8.11 1.39
CA ALA A 109 8.14 -7.64 2.05
C ALA A 109 6.97 -7.45 1.06
N TYR A 110 7.25 -6.94 -0.13
CA TYR A 110 6.21 -6.74 -1.15
C TYR A 110 5.76 -8.04 -1.81
N LEU A 111 6.54 -9.11 -1.73
CA LEU A 111 6.13 -10.45 -2.17
C LEU A 111 5.30 -11.18 -1.11
N VAL A 112 5.62 -11.01 0.17
CA VAL A 112 4.92 -11.63 1.30
C VAL A 112 3.61 -10.91 1.64
N CYS A 113 3.56 -9.58 1.46
CA CYS A 113 2.42 -8.75 1.82
C CYS A 113 1.08 -9.19 1.19
N PRO A 114 1.00 -9.58 -0.09
CA PRO A 114 -0.23 -10.09 -0.69
C PRO A 114 -0.81 -11.32 0.02
N VAL A 115 0.07 -12.24 0.42
CA VAL A 115 -0.31 -13.45 1.16
C VAL A 115 -0.90 -13.05 2.51
N LEU A 116 -0.17 -12.24 3.30
CA LEU A 116 -0.63 -11.78 4.61
C LEU A 116 -1.93 -10.98 4.51
N THR A 117 -2.05 -10.08 3.54
CA THR A 117 -3.29 -9.30 3.34
C THR A 117 -4.47 -10.22 3.06
N THR A 118 -4.30 -11.24 2.24
CA THR A 118 -5.37 -12.18 1.90
C THR A 118 -5.77 -13.02 3.11
N VAL A 119 -4.80 -13.54 3.87
CA VAL A 119 -5.05 -14.33 5.09
C VAL A 119 -5.72 -13.45 6.17
N LEU A 120 -5.25 -12.22 6.39
CA LEU A 120 -5.86 -11.31 7.36
C LEU A 120 -7.27 -10.87 6.93
N ALA A 121 -7.51 -10.64 5.65
CA ALA A 121 -8.84 -10.32 5.14
C ALA A 121 -9.82 -11.48 5.36
N TRP A 122 -9.39 -12.72 5.15
CA TRP A 122 -10.16 -13.90 5.49
C TRP A 122 -10.42 -14.02 6.99
N ALA A 123 -9.39 -13.87 7.82
CA ALA A 123 -9.48 -14.07 9.26
C ALA A 123 -10.28 -12.96 9.97
N ILE A 124 -9.99 -11.67 9.64
CA ILE A 124 -10.52 -10.49 10.35
C ILE A 124 -11.81 -9.99 9.71
N LEU A 125 -11.83 -9.85 8.36
CA LEU A 125 -12.99 -9.32 7.64
C LEU A 125 -13.98 -10.41 7.24
N LYS A 126 -13.66 -11.69 7.49
CA LYS A 126 -14.45 -12.86 7.09
C LYS A 126 -14.71 -12.87 5.57
N GLU A 127 -13.75 -12.42 4.78
CA GLU A 127 -13.83 -12.49 3.32
C GLU A 127 -13.78 -13.95 2.86
N TRP A 128 -14.84 -14.42 2.19
CA TRP A 128 -14.88 -15.77 1.65
C TRP A 128 -13.94 -15.92 0.47
N LEU A 129 -13.10 -16.94 0.52
CA LEU A 129 -12.20 -17.34 -0.56
C LEU A 129 -12.66 -18.66 -1.16
N THR A 130 -12.69 -18.74 -2.47
CA THR A 130 -12.95 -20.00 -3.18
C THR A 130 -11.76 -20.93 -3.09
N LYS A 131 -11.97 -22.25 -3.34
CA LYS A 131 -10.86 -23.22 -3.41
C LYS A 131 -9.79 -22.81 -4.42
N GLY A 132 -10.20 -22.25 -5.57
CA GLY A 132 -9.27 -21.74 -6.58
C GLY A 132 -8.46 -20.53 -6.11
N GLN A 133 -9.06 -19.63 -5.29
CA GLN A 133 -8.33 -18.53 -4.69
C GLN A 133 -7.32 -19.00 -3.63
N TRP A 134 -7.66 -20.02 -2.83
CA TRP A 134 -6.71 -20.65 -1.91
C TRP A 134 -5.54 -21.32 -2.65
N ALA A 135 -5.81 -22.01 -3.77
CA ALA A 135 -4.75 -22.58 -4.61
C ALA A 135 -3.83 -21.47 -5.18
N ALA A 136 -4.39 -20.35 -5.59
CA ALA A 136 -3.60 -19.19 -6.04
C ALA A 136 -2.73 -18.62 -4.91
N VAL A 137 -3.27 -18.48 -3.68
CA VAL A 137 -2.49 -18.05 -2.51
C VAL A 137 -1.34 -19.02 -2.23
N LEU A 138 -1.61 -20.33 -2.25
CA LEU A 138 -0.57 -21.36 -2.06
C LEU A 138 0.53 -21.24 -3.13
N LEU A 139 0.17 -21.02 -4.38
CA LEU A 139 1.12 -20.81 -5.47
C LEU A 139 2.01 -19.58 -5.22
N SER A 140 1.43 -18.49 -4.70
CA SER A 140 2.20 -17.29 -4.31
C SER A 140 3.14 -17.59 -3.14
N VAL A 141 2.70 -18.35 -2.13
CA VAL A 141 3.55 -18.78 -1.00
C VAL A 141 4.75 -19.59 -1.49
N ILE A 142 4.53 -20.54 -2.41
CA ILE A 142 5.62 -21.35 -2.98
C ILE A 142 6.60 -20.46 -3.75
N GLY A 143 6.11 -19.53 -4.59
CA GLY A 143 6.95 -18.57 -5.31
C GLY A 143 7.80 -17.72 -4.37
N CYS A 144 7.20 -17.17 -3.29
CA CYS A 144 7.93 -16.46 -2.26
C CYS A 144 8.96 -17.33 -1.53
N GLY A 145 8.60 -18.61 -1.26
CA GLY A 145 9.48 -19.58 -0.62
C GLY A 145 10.72 -19.89 -1.47
N ILE A 146 10.58 -20.05 -2.77
CA ILE A 146 11.70 -20.28 -3.71
C ILE A 146 12.70 -19.10 -3.64
N LEU A 147 12.20 -17.86 -3.61
CA LEU A 147 13.06 -16.65 -3.53
C LEU A 147 13.69 -16.47 -2.15
N GLY A 148 12.97 -16.84 -1.07
CA GLY A 148 13.39 -16.62 0.32
C GLY A 148 14.15 -17.78 0.99
N PHE A 149 14.25 -18.94 0.36
CA PHE A 149 14.70 -20.18 1.00
C PHE A 149 16.11 -20.10 1.62
N HIS A 150 17.02 -19.35 1.01
CA HIS A 150 18.40 -19.16 1.50
C HIS A 150 18.56 -17.95 2.43
N HIS A 151 17.49 -17.19 2.74
CA HIS A 151 17.52 -15.92 3.45
C HIS A 151 16.44 -15.80 4.52
N LEU A 152 16.40 -16.77 5.47
CA LEU A 152 15.37 -16.83 6.50
C LEU A 152 15.29 -15.58 7.38
N VAL A 153 16.42 -14.95 7.70
CA VAL A 153 16.48 -13.71 8.51
C VAL A 153 15.83 -12.57 7.72
N ASP A 154 16.16 -12.43 6.44
CA ASP A 154 15.55 -11.43 5.55
C ASP A 154 14.05 -11.64 5.44
N LEU A 155 13.58 -12.89 5.40
CA LEU A 155 12.16 -13.24 5.36
C LEU A 155 11.43 -12.80 6.65
N LEU A 156 12.03 -12.99 7.83
CA LEU A 156 11.44 -12.55 9.10
C LEU A 156 11.24 -11.03 9.15
N TYR A 157 12.26 -10.26 8.76
CA TYR A 157 12.12 -8.80 8.66
C TYR A 157 11.08 -8.38 7.62
N SER A 158 11.01 -9.10 6.51
CA SER A 158 10.01 -8.88 5.46
C SER A 158 8.59 -9.08 5.97
N ILE A 159 8.37 -10.07 6.84
CA ILE A 159 7.06 -10.32 7.47
C ILE A 159 6.62 -9.13 8.31
N VAL A 160 7.51 -8.49 9.08
CA VAL A 160 7.17 -7.32 9.91
C VAL A 160 6.71 -6.14 9.03
N ILE A 161 7.46 -5.86 7.96
CA ILE A 161 7.10 -4.81 6.99
C ILE A 161 5.75 -5.14 6.33
N ALA A 162 5.62 -6.37 5.84
CA ALA A 162 4.43 -6.82 5.14
C ALA A 162 3.19 -6.83 6.03
N LEU A 163 3.33 -7.24 7.30
CA LEU A 163 2.25 -7.29 8.28
C LEU A 163 1.70 -5.89 8.58
N SER A 164 2.58 -4.90 8.77
CA SER A 164 2.16 -3.52 9.02
C SER A 164 1.31 -2.96 7.86
N TYR A 165 1.70 -3.21 6.61
CA TYR A 165 0.92 -2.76 5.45
C TYR A 165 -0.36 -3.58 5.24
N ALA A 166 -0.30 -4.90 5.46
CA ALA A 166 -1.47 -5.76 5.36
C ALA A 166 -2.56 -5.36 6.39
N LEU A 167 -2.17 -5.06 7.63
CA LEU A 167 -3.07 -4.53 8.66
C LEU A 167 -3.65 -3.17 8.26
N TYR A 168 -2.83 -2.27 7.69
CA TYR A 168 -3.32 -1.02 7.12
C TYR A 168 -4.44 -1.28 6.11
N LEU A 169 -4.23 -2.14 5.12
CA LEU A 169 -5.21 -2.45 4.08
C LEU A 169 -6.52 -3.03 4.65
N VAL A 170 -6.41 -3.92 5.62
CA VAL A 170 -7.58 -4.56 6.26
C VAL A 170 -8.41 -3.54 7.03
N ILE A 171 -7.76 -2.65 7.81
CA ILE A 171 -8.45 -1.61 8.57
C ILE A 171 -9.16 -0.63 7.63
N GLN A 172 -8.55 -0.27 6.49
CA GLN A 172 -9.13 0.67 5.54
C GLN A 172 -10.33 0.11 4.76
N ARG A 173 -10.62 -1.19 4.86
CA ARG A 173 -11.67 -1.83 4.06
C ARG A 173 -13.08 -1.36 4.42
N LYS A 174 -13.37 -1.19 5.71
CA LYS A 174 -14.71 -0.76 6.15
C LYS A 174 -14.97 0.68 5.71
N ASN A 175 -16.14 0.91 5.10
CA ASN A 175 -16.54 2.23 4.65
C ASN A 175 -17.62 2.79 5.57
N TYR A 176 -17.30 3.86 6.27
CA TYR A 176 -18.21 4.58 7.17
C TYR A 176 -18.87 5.79 6.49
N GLY A 177 -18.71 5.93 5.18
CA GLY A 177 -19.20 7.08 4.41
C GLY A 177 -18.26 8.30 4.41
N THR A 178 -17.17 8.24 5.17
CA THR A 178 -16.17 9.32 5.23
C THR A 178 -15.45 9.50 3.90
N ASP A 179 -15.10 10.74 3.57
CA ASP A 179 -14.29 11.04 2.39
C ASP A 179 -12.89 10.41 2.51
N ARG A 180 -12.50 9.64 1.50
CA ARG A 180 -11.24 8.89 1.50
C ARG A 180 -10.00 9.78 1.45
N PHE A 181 -10.12 10.94 0.80
CA PHE A 181 -9.02 11.89 0.73
C PHE A 181 -8.80 12.56 2.09
N LEU A 182 -9.86 12.97 2.79
CA LEU A 182 -9.76 13.51 4.15
C LEU A 182 -9.22 12.50 5.14
N LEU A 183 -9.67 11.23 5.04
CA LEU A 183 -9.15 10.15 5.88
C LEU A 183 -7.64 9.97 5.66
N LEU A 184 -7.21 9.88 4.40
CA LEU A 184 -5.79 9.78 4.05
C LEU A 184 -4.99 11.01 4.53
N SER A 185 -5.53 12.21 4.33
CA SER A 185 -4.89 13.45 4.81
C SER A 185 -4.65 13.40 6.31
N GLY A 186 -5.66 13.00 7.09
CA GLY A 186 -5.52 12.84 8.53
C GLY A 186 -4.47 11.80 8.92
N GLN A 187 -4.40 10.67 8.20
CA GLN A 187 -3.39 9.62 8.44
C GLN A 187 -1.97 10.11 8.15
N VAL A 188 -1.75 10.80 7.03
CA VAL A 188 -0.43 11.35 6.65
C VAL A 188 0.00 12.45 7.62
N ILE A 189 -0.92 13.34 8.03
CA ILE A 189 -0.63 14.36 9.05
C ILE A 189 -0.28 13.70 10.38
N PHE A 190 -1.04 12.69 10.81
CA PHE A 190 -0.74 11.94 12.02
C PHE A 190 0.61 11.22 11.94
N SER A 191 0.95 10.64 10.78
CA SER A 191 2.29 10.06 10.52
C SER A 191 3.40 11.08 10.67
N ALA A 192 3.20 12.30 10.16
CA ALA A 192 4.16 13.40 10.30
C ALA A 192 4.35 13.78 11.78
N LEU A 193 3.26 13.87 12.54
CA LEU A 193 3.31 14.16 13.98
C LEU A 193 4.02 13.06 14.77
N LEU A 194 3.82 11.78 14.41
CA LEU A 194 4.54 10.67 15.02
C LEU A 194 6.04 10.68 14.73
N LEU A 195 6.44 11.11 13.53
CA LEU A 195 7.84 11.17 13.12
C LEU A 195 8.55 12.44 13.62
N LEU A 196 7.81 13.50 13.94
CA LEU A 196 8.36 14.79 14.34
C LEU A 196 9.36 14.72 15.51
N PRO A 197 9.12 13.96 16.61
CA PRO A 197 10.06 13.85 17.72
C PRO A 197 11.39 13.16 17.34
N PHE A 198 11.36 12.32 16.31
CA PHE A 198 12.56 11.59 15.86
C PHE A 198 13.41 12.41 14.90
N TYR A 199 12.84 13.40 14.23
CA TYR A 199 13.54 14.23 13.26
C TYR A 199 14.80 14.91 13.81
N PRO A 200 14.77 15.64 14.96
CA PRO A 200 15.96 16.32 15.47
C PRO A 200 17.08 15.37 15.89
N VAL A 201 16.75 14.12 16.24
CA VAL A 201 17.70 13.13 16.74
C VAL A 201 18.37 12.36 15.57
N TYR A 202 17.61 12.04 14.53
CA TYR A 202 18.04 11.13 13.46
C TYR A 202 18.25 11.82 12.10
N ARG A 203 18.01 13.12 11.98
CA ARG A 203 18.27 13.85 10.73
C ARG A 203 19.75 13.95 10.44
N GLY A 204 20.13 13.80 9.17
CA GLY A 204 21.42 14.18 8.66
C GLY A 204 21.57 15.70 8.42
N PRO A 205 22.66 16.12 7.79
CA PRO A 205 22.84 17.49 7.32
C PRO A 205 21.67 17.92 6.41
N VAL A 206 21.21 19.15 6.55
CA VAL A 206 20.14 19.69 5.70
C VAL A 206 20.63 19.66 4.23
N PRO A 207 19.89 18.98 3.32
CA PRO A 207 20.28 18.93 1.91
C PRO A 207 20.33 20.32 1.29
N ALA A 208 21.44 20.67 0.65
CA ALA A 208 21.62 21.99 0.02
C ALA A 208 21.14 22.01 -1.44
N GLU A 209 20.93 20.86 -2.06
CA GLU A 209 20.59 20.75 -3.48
C GLU A 209 19.11 20.98 -3.76
N THR A 210 18.77 21.89 -4.65
CA THR A 210 17.41 22.10 -5.13
C THR A 210 16.81 20.81 -5.74
N ARG A 211 17.65 20.00 -6.40
CA ARG A 211 17.24 18.73 -6.98
C ARG A 211 16.66 17.76 -5.94
N PHE A 212 17.21 17.75 -4.71
CA PHE A 212 16.66 16.95 -3.62
C PHE A 212 15.19 17.30 -3.35
N TYR A 213 14.88 18.59 -3.15
CA TYR A 213 13.54 19.04 -2.82
C TYR A 213 12.54 18.85 -3.96
N LEU A 214 12.98 19.01 -5.21
CA LEU A 214 12.15 18.74 -6.39
C LEU A 214 11.81 17.24 -6.48
N THR A 215 12.80 16.38 -6.29
CA THR A 215 12.60 14.92 -6.32
C THR A 215 11.72 14.46 -5.15
N ILE A 216 11.96 14.99 -3.94
CA ILE A 216 11.11 14.71 -2.76
C ILE A 216 9.67 15.19 -3.00
N GLY A 217 9.49 16.39 -3.56
CA GLY A 217 8.16 16.90 -3.93
C GLY A 217 7.44 15.98 -4.93
N PHE A 218 8.17 15.50 -5.94
CA PHE A 218 7.65 14.51 -6.89
C PHE A 218 7.26 13.20 -6.17
N ILE A 219 8.12 12.67 -5.31
CA ILE A 219 7.87 11.45 -4.52
C ILE A 219 6.65 11.66 -3.60
N ALA A 220 6.54 12.81 -2.94
CA ALA A 220 5.43 13.12 -2.05
C ALA A 220 4.08 13.09 -2.78
N VAL A 221 4.00 13.63 -3.97
CA VAL A 221 2.76 13.68 -4.77
C VAL A 221 2.54 12.33 -5.46
N PHE A 222 3.44 11.96 -6.37
CA PHE A 222 3.20 10.87 -7.33
C PHE A 222 3.50 9.48 -6.79
N LEU A 223 4.35 9.35 -5.78
CA LEU A 223 4.73 8.05 -5.20
C LEU A 223 4.19 7.86 -3.76
N THR A 224 3.54 8.88 -3.18
CA THR A 224 2.93 8.77 -1.85
C THR A 224 1.44 9.10 -1.90
N ILE A 225 1.06 10.35 -2.20
CA ILE A 225 -0.34 10.79 -2.12
C ILE A 225 -1.21 10.09 -3.16
N VAL A 226 -0.81 10.12 -4.43
CA VAL A 226 -1.59 9.59 -5.54
C VAL A 226 -1.83 8.08 -5.40
N PRO A 227 -0.81 7.21 -5.22
CA PRO A 227 -1.05 5.78 -5.14
C PRO A 227 -1.78 5.36 -3.86
N LEU A 228 -1.55 6.03 -2.71
CA LEU A 228 -2.32 5.78 -1.50
C LEU A 228 -3.80 6.13 -1.68
N PHE A 229 -4.09 7.27 -2.32
CA PHE A 229 -5.46 7.66 -2.62
C PHE A 229 -6.13 6.69 -3.59
N LEU A 230 -5.46 6.30 -4.67
CA LEU A 230 -5.96 5.32 -5.63
C LEU A 230 -6.24 3.97 -4.96
N ASN A 231 -5.37 3.55 -4.05
CA ASN A 231 -5.56 2.32 -3.28
C ASN A 231 -6.79 2.41 -2.36
N LEU A 232 -6.95 3.50 -1.61
CA LEU A 232 -8.15 3.72 -0.79
C LEU A 232 -9.42 3.84 -1.62
N TYR A 233 -9.34 4.46 -2.80
CA TYR A 233 -10.45 4.52 -3.75
C TYR A 233 -10.83 3.12 -4.24
N ALA A 234 -9.85 2.28 -4.57
CA ALA A 234 -10.08 0.90 -4.97
C ALA A 234 -10.70 0.07 -3.83
N LEU A 235 -10.20 0.21 -2.59
CA LEU A 235 -10.72 -0.46 -1.40
C LEU A 235 -12.18 -0.12 -1.07
N LYS A 236 -12.72 0.97 -1.60
CA LYS A 236 -14.13 1.30 -1.42
C LYS A 236 -15.05 0.21 -1.97
N PHE A 237 -14.64 -0.47 -3.05
CA PHE A 237 -15.44 -1.47 -3.75
C PHE A 237 -14.78 -2.84 -3.86
N LEU A 238 -13.45 -2.90 -3.97
CA LEU A 238 -12.72 -4.16 -4.04
C LEU A 238 -12.47 -4.73 -2.64
N ARG A 239 -12.41 -6.05 -2.56
CA ARG A 239 -12.06 -6.78 -1.32
C ARG A 239 -10.59 -6.56 -0.97
N SER A 240 -10.25 -6.59 0.32
CA SER A 240 -8.86 -6.47 0.76
C SER A 240 -7.98 -7.59 0.23
N SER A 241 -8.51 -8.81 0.14
CA SER A 241 -7.83 -9.95 -0.48
C SER A 241 -7.49 -9.70 -1.96
N THR A 242 -8.42 -9.08 -2.72
CA THR A 242 -8.18 -8.73 -4.13
C THR A 242 -7.10 -7.65 -4.25
N ILE A 243 -7.15 -6.60 -3.42
CA ILE A 243 -6.14 -5.55 -3.38
C ILE A 243 -4.78 -6.13 -2.98
N GLY A 244 -4.74 -7.00 -1.96
CA GLY A 244 -3.54 -7.69 -1.55
C GLY A 244 -2.88 -8.44 -2.69
N VAL A 245 -3.64 -9.23 -3.45
CA VAL A 245 -3.08 -9.98 -4.59
C VAL A 245 -2.62 -9.05 -5.73
N LEU A 246 -3.34 -7.96 -6.01
CA LEU A 246 -2.92 -6.96 -7.00
C LEU A 246 -1.63 -6.22 -6.60
N LEU A 247 -1.30 -6.16 -5.30
CA LEU A 247 -0.04 -5.59 -4.82
C LEU A 247 1.21 -6.29 -5.41
N ASN A 248 1.09 -7.57 -5.83
CA ASN A 248 2.17 -8.28 -6.55
C ASN A 248 2.60 -7.56 -7.85
N ILE A 249 1.80 -6.65 -8.40
CA ILE A 249 2.19 -5.84 -9.56
C ILE A 249 3.44 -5.00 -9.24
N THR A 250 3.56 -4.50 -8.01
CA THR A 250 4.71 -3.69 -7.58
C THR A 250 6.05 -4.42 -7.77
N PRO A 251 6.29 -5.60 -7.17
CA PRO A 251 7.53 -6.32 -7.38
C PRO A 251 7.72 -6.83 -8.81
N LEU A 252 6.63 -7.08 -9.56
CA LEU A 252 6.73 -7.47 -10.97
C LEU A 252 7.26 -6.32 -11.83
N VAL A 253 6.75 -5.11 -11.64
CA VAL A 253 7.25 -3.92 -12.33
C VAL A 253 8.70 -3.65 -11.94
N ALA A 254 9.03 -3.74 -10.64
CA ALA A 254 10.40 -3.57 -10.16
C ALA A 254 11.36 -4.61 -10.77
N PHE A 255 10.93 -5.88 -10.90
CA PHE A 255 11.71 -6.94 -11.56
C PHE A 255 11.93 -6.65 -13.03
N VAL A 256 10.91 -6.23 -13.78
CA VAL A 256 11.05 -5.84 -15.17
C VAL A 256 12.06 -4.69 -15.33
N LEU A 257 12.00 -3.68 -14.44
CA LEU A 257 12.97 -2.58 -14.44
C LEU A 257 14.39 -3.04 -14.10
N ALA A 258 14.54 -3.98 -13.15
CA ALA A 258 15.85 -4.55 -12.80
C ALA A 258 16.51 -5.19 -14.03
N VAL A 259 15.76 -5.95 -14.81
CA VAL A 259 16.26 -6.64 -16.01
C VAL A 259 16.48 -5.67 -17.19
N THR A 260 15.49 -4.79 -17.48
CA THR A 260 15.51 -4.00 -18.71
C THR A 260 16.26 -2.70 -18.61
N PHE A 261 16.25 -2.06 -17.42
CA PHE A 261 16.85 -0.75 -17.22
C PHE A 261 18.17 -0.82 -16.41
N PHE A 262 18.22 -1.72 -15.42
CA PHE A 262 19.44 -1.89 -14.59
C PHE A 262 20.36 -3.00 -15.11
N GLU A 263 19.94 -3.75 -16.15
CA GLU A 263 20.70 -4.84 -16.77
C GLU A 263 21.16 -5.92 -15.78
N GLU A 264 20.36 -6.14 -14.70
CA GLU A 264 20.67 -7.13 -13.70
C GLU A 264 20.53 -8.54 -14.28
N LYS A 265 21.52 -9.41 -13.97
CA LYS A 265 21.47 -10.81 -14.36
C LYS A 265 20.39 -11.55 -13.60
N VAL A 266 19.57 -12.27 -14.31
CA VAL A 266 18.45 -13.06 -13.77
C VAL A 266 18.82 -14.54 -13.79
N ASP A 267 18.61 -15.23 -12.68
CA ASP A 267 18.75 -16.67 -12.61
C ASP A 267 17.42 -17.40 -12.89
N ALA A 268 17.51 -18.71 -13.17
CA ALA A 268 16.34 -19.52 -13.48
C ALA A 268 15.35 -19.61 -12.31
N GLN A 269 15.83 -19.54 -11.05
CA GLN A 269 14.97 -19.60 -9.86
C GLN A 269 14.09 -18.34 -9.78
N GLN A 270 14.67 -17.17 -10.07
CA GLN A 270 13.92 -15.90 -10.13
C GLN A 270 12.85 -15.94 -11.20
N VAL A 271 13.17 -16.42 -12.42
CA VAL A 271 12.19 -16.54 -13.52
C VAL A 271 11.04 -17.43 -13.11
N ILE A 272 11.31 -18.62 -12.55
CA ILE A 272 10.28 -19.56 -12.11
C ILE A 272 9.41 -18.93 -11.02
N ALA A 273 10.02 -18.35 -10.00
CA ALA A 273 9.29 -17.77 -8.87
C ALA A 273 8.39 -16.60 -9.28
N TYR A 274 8.90 -15.64 -10.07
CA TYR A 274 8.09 -14.54 -10.57
C TYR A 274 6.98 -15.01 -11.52
N SER A 275 7.24 -16.04 -12.35
CA SER A 275 6.20 -16.66 -13.19
C SER A 275 5.08 -17.28 -12.35
N MET A 276 5.41 -17.97 -11.24
CA MET A 276 4.42 -18.51 -10.30
C MET A 276 3.61 -17.38 -9.64
N ILE A 277 4.24 -16.28 -9.26
CA ILE A 277 3.56 -15.11 -8.68
C ILE A 277 2.61 -14.47 -9.70
N VAL A 278 3.03 -14.27 -10.95
CA VAL A 278 2.16 -13.78 -12.03
C VAL A 278 0.95 -14.70 -12.21
N LEU A 279 1.20 -15.99 -12.30
CA LEU A 279 0.14 -17.00 -12.45
C LEU A 279 -0.82 -16.96 -11.26
N SER A 280 -0.32 -16.80 -10.04
CA SER A 280 -1.16 -16.69 -8.83
C SER A 280 -2.10 -15.47 -8.90
N VAL A 281 -1.61 -14.31 -9.36
CA VAL A 281 -2.43 -13.09 -9.55
C VAL A 281 -3.53 -13.33 -10.57
N VAL A 282 -3.20 -13.95 -11.70
CA VAL A 282 -4.18 -14.28 -12.75
C VAL A 282 -5.24 -15.24 -12.22
N LEU A 283 -4.83 -16.35 -11.62
CA LEU A 283 -5.74 -17.36 -11.08
C LEU A 283 -6.63 -16.80 -9.97
N PHE A 284 -6.08 -16.03 -9.02
CA PHE A 284 -6.86 -15.43 -7.95
C PHE A 284 -8.00 -14.55 -8.47
N ASN A 285 -7.69 -13.72 -9.47
CA ASN A 285 -8.68 -12.85 -10.09
C ASN A 285 -9.65 -13.61 -11.00
N TRP A 286 -9.22 -14.70 -11.63
CA TRP A 286 -10.08 -15.55 -12.43
C TRP A 286 -11.15 -16.25 -11.59
N PHE A 287 -10.77 -16.77 -10.43
CA PHE A 287 -11.67 -17.45 -9.50
C PHE A 287 -12.45 -16.49 -8.59
N ASN A 288 -12.39 -15.17 -8.83
CA ASN A 288 -13.13 -14.19 -8.03
C ASN A 288 -14.63 -14.24 -8.37
N PRO A 289 -15.50 -14.64 -7.42
CA PRO A 289 -16.95 -14.79 -7.67
C PRO A 289 -17.64 -13.47 -8.03
N ALA A 290 -17.11 -12.32 -7.59
CA ALA A 290 -17.65 -11.01 -7.92
C ALA A 290 -17.64 -10.67 -9.43
N ARG A 291 -16.88 -11.41 -10.24
CA ARG A 291 -16.91 -11.30 -11.71
C ARG A 291 -18.04 -12.10 -12.35
N ARG A 292 -18.61 -13.10 -11.63
CA ARG A 292 -19.58 -14.04 -12.18
C ARG A 292 -21.03 -13.65 -11.92
N THR A 293 -21.29 -12.68 -11.04
CA THR A 293 -22.66 -12.21 -10.77
C THR A 293 -22.96 -11.03 -11.71
N PRO A 294 -23.82 -11.20 -12.71
CA PRO A 294 -24.38 -10.04 -13.42
C PRO A 294 -25.09 -9.17 -12.39
N ALA A 295 -25.01 -7.85 -12.55
CA ALA A 295 -25.71 -6.90 -11.70
C ALA A 295 -27.19 -7.33 -11.64
N VAL A 296 -27.62 -7.78 -10.46
CA VAL A 296 -29.05 -8.00 -10.20
C VAL A 296 -29.70 -6.65 -10.42
N SER A 297 -30.43 -6.53 -11.52
CA SER A 297 -31.31 -5.42 -11.84
C SER A 297 -32.25 -5.24 -10.66
N ASN A 298 -32.12 -4.13 -9.93
CA ASN A 298 -33.12 -3.66 -8.99
C ASN A 298 -34.37 -3.22 -9.76
N SER A 299 -35.13 -4.17 -10.28
CA SER A 299 -36.48 -3.98 -10.81
C SER A 299 -37.50 -4.47 -9.79
N ASN A 300 -37.50 -3.94 -8.58
CA ASN A 300 -38.62 -4.04 -7.66
C ASN A 300 -38.54 -2.93 -6.59
N ARG A 301 -38.73 -1.68 -7.02
CA ARG A 301 -39.28 -0.62 -6.20
C ARG A 301 -40.48 -0.04 -6.96
N GLY A 302 -41.60 -0.68 -6.76
CA GLY A 302 -42.88 -0.24 -7.31
C GLY A 302 -43.97 -1.21 -6.92
N ARG A 303 -44.38 -1.20 -5.65
CA ARG A 303 -45.77 -1.45 -5.20
C ARG A 303 -45.86 -1.03 -3.73
#